data_b6ccb291e753600b3dc87b6997824fc3
#
_entry.id   b6ccb291e753600b3dc87b6997824fc3
#
_cell.length_a   1.000
_cell.length_b   1.000
_cell.length_c   1.000
_cell.angle_alpha   90.00
_cell.angle_beta   90.00
_cell.angle_gamma   90.00
#
_symmetry.space_group_name_H-M   'P 1'
#
loop_
_entity.id
_entity.type
_entity.pdbx_description
1 polymer ?
#
loop_
_entity_poly.entity_id
_entity_poly.type
_entity_poly.pdbx_seq_one_letter_code
_entity_poly.pdbx_strand_id
1 'polypeptide(L)'
;MLWFSIFIKLCAPSLEKLDLSYCQNLVKVHETVGILDKLRIWKLQACGKLQILPNNLRLKSLEEFLLMDCLRLEKFPNIHPEMKCLKDLNLCGSGIRELPSSIKCLTALRFLDVKDCKNLRYLPDDIYKLQLLIGLSIPTAKLRQTCDYLDGFSSYGFLMLDSVSFKGNKNIV
;
A
#
# COMPACT_ATOMS: atom_id res chain seq x y z
N MET A 1 24.90 -9.46 -18.89
CA MET A 1 23.56 -9.09 -18.41
C MET A 1 23.69 -8.70 -16.96
N LEU A 2 23.77 -7.39 -16.69
CA LEU A 2 23.95 -6.87 -15.33
C LEU A 2 22.56 -6.86 -14.63
N TRP A 3 22.42 -7.71 -13.64
CA TRP A 3 21.29 -7.71 -12.72
C TRP A 3 21.41 -6.45 -11.84
N PHE A 4 20.64 -5.43 -12.12
CA PHE A 4 20.56 -4.26 -11.26
C PHE A 4 19.76 -4.60 -10.00
N SER A 5 20.41 -5.34 -9.07
CA SER A 5 20.02 -5.27 -7.66
C SER A 5 20.52 -3.92 -7.15
N ILE A 6 19.60 -3.00 -6.83
CA ILE A 6 20.02 -1.76 -6.18
C ILE A 6 20.48 -2.12 -4.77
N PHE A 7 21.79 -2.32 -4.62
CA PHE A 7 22.46 -2.41 -3.33
C PHE A 7 22.57 -0.99 -2.75
N ILE A 8 21.49 -0.47 -2.19
CA ILE A 8 21.61 0.67 -1.28
C ILE A 8 22.21 0.09 0.01
N LYS A 9 23.54 0.03 0.03
CA LYS A 9 24.28 -0.35 1.23
C LYS A 9 23.94 0.65 2.33
N LEU A 10 23.87 0.22 3.58
CA LEU A 10 23.62 0.94 4.85
C LEU A 10 24.38 2.28 5.06
N CYS A 11 24.89 2.90 4.01
CA CYS A 11 25.64 4.14 4.03
C CYS A 11 24.80 5.42 3.93
N ALA A 12 23.47 5.31 3.97
CA ALA A 12 22.56 6.46 3.94
C ALA A 12 21.56 6.43 5.12
N PRO A 13 22.04 6.45 6.38
CA PRO A 13 21.17 6.37 7.55
C PRO A 13 20.27 7.61 7.70
N SER A 14 20.59 8.69 7.01
CA SER A 14 19.83 9.94 6.97
C SER A 14 18.92 10.10 5.75
N LEU A 15 18.75 9.04 4.92
CA LEU A 15 17.92 9.12 3.73
C LEU A 15 16.44 9.31 4.12
N GLU A 16 15.87 10.45 3.73
CA GLU A 16 14.47 10.78 3.99
C GLU A 16 13.57 10.50 2.79
N LYS A 17 14.11 10.54 1.59
CA LYS A 17 13.36 10.29 0.35
C LYS A 17 14.11 9.35 -0.57
N LEU A 18 13.44 8.30 -1.01
CA LEU A 18 13.92 7.36 -2.03
C LEU A 18 12.92 7.33 -3.18
N ASP A 19 13.34 7.85 -4.32
CA ASP A 19 12.52 7.87 -5.54
C ASP A 19 13.19 7.01 -6.60
N LEU A 20 12.58 5.87 -6.89
CA LEU A 20 13.00 4.90 -7.92
C LEU A 20 11.92 4.75 -9.00
N SER A 21 11.02 5.72 -9.09
CA SER A 21 9.93 5.69 -10.07
C SER A 21 10.47 5.53 -11.49
N TYR A 22 9.70 4.83 -12.32
CA TYR A 22 10.04 4.56 -13.73
C TYR A 22 11.32 3.74 -13.96
N CYS A 23 11.85 3.09 -12.92
CA CYS A 23 12.99 2.16 -13.08
C CYS A 23 12.53 0.86 -13.75
N GLN A 24 12.41 0.87 -15.09
CA GLN A 24 11.82 -0.21 -15.88
C GLN A 24 12.55 -1.56 -15.78
N ASN A 25 13.81 -1.57 -15.35
CA ASN A 25 14.60 -2.78 -15.19
C ASN A 25 14.79 -3.19 -13.73
N LEU A 26 14.16 -2.49 -12.78
CA LEU A 26 14.21 -2.83 -11.36
C LEU A 26 13.36 -4.09 -11.12
N VAL A 27 14.00 -5.17 -10.66
CA VAL A 27 13.34 -6.44 -10.34
C VAL A 27 13.20 -6.63 -8.83
N LYS A 28 14.20 -6.21 -8.08
CA LYS A 28 14.26 -6.43 -6.63
C LYS A 28 14.82 -5.22 -5.90
N VAL A 29 14.22 -4.88 -4.77
CA VAL A 29 14.78 -3.96 -3.78
C VAL A 29 15.44 -4.77 -2.66
N HIS A 30 16.63 -4.35 -2.24
CA HIS A 30 17.39 -5.05 -1.21
C HIS A 30 16.76 -4.89 0.19
N GLU A 31 16.92 -5.90 1.05
CA GLU A 31 16.35 -5.94 2.41
C GLU A 31 16.75 -4.75 3.29
N THR A 32 17.95 -4.18 3.09
CA THR A 32 18.42 -3.02 3.85
C THR A 32 17.57 -1.77 3.69
N VAL A 33 16.82 -1.63 2.59
CA VAL A 33 15.89 -0.51 2.41
C VAL A 33 14.73 -0.61 3.41
N GLY A 34 14.30 -1.82 3.74
CA GLY A 34 13.19 -2.08 4.66
C GLY A 34 13.41 -1.64 6.11
N ILE A 35 14.63 -1.20 6.47
CA ILE A 35 15.00 -0.79 7.82
C ILE A 35 15.58 0.64 7.90
N LEU A 36 15.38 1.46 6.88
CA LEU A 36 15.84 2.86 6.85
C LEU A 36 14.94 3.74 7.73
N ASP A 37 15.30 3.88 9.00
CA ASP A 37 14.47 4.52 10.04
C ASP A 37 14.10 6.00 9.76
N LYS A 38 14.87 6.71 8.92
CA LYS A 38 14.63 8.10 8.55
C LYS A 38 13.85 8.27 7.26
N LEU A 39 13.59 7.17 6.51
CA LEU A 39 12.89 7.23 5.24
C LEU A 39 11.43 7.65 5.48
N ARG A 40 11.02 8.79 4.88
CA ARG A 40 9.68 9.36 4.98
C ARG A 40 8.87 9.15 3.69
N ILE A 41 9.52 9.20 2.55
CA ILE A 41 8.87 9.09 1.25
C ILE A 41 9.59 8.02 0.43
N TRP A 42 8.84 6.99 0.01
CA TRP A 42 9.36 5.95 -0.86
C TRP A 42 8.48 5.80 -2.10
N LYS A 43 9.08 6.08 -3.28
CA LYS A 43 8.40 6.01 -4.56
C LYS A 43 9.01 4.95 -5.46
N LEU A 44 8.15 4.11 -6.03
CA LEU A 44 8.48 3.01 -6.94
C LEU A 44 7.47 2.96 -8.11
N GLN A 45 6.82 4.08 -8.42
CA GLN A 45 5.77 4.16 -9.42
C GLN A 45 6.27 3.66 -10.79
N ALA A 46 5.42 2.93 -11.51
CA ALA A 46 5.68 2.43 -12.85
C ALA A 46 6.97 1.57 -12.98
N CYS A 47 7.36 0.88 -11.88
CA CYS A 47 8.42 -0.13 -11.93
C CYS A 47 7.83 -1.47 -12.41
N GLY A 48 7.48 -1.57 -13.70
CA GLY A 48 6.70 -2.68 -14.26
C GLY A 48 7.33 -4.08 -14.12
N LYS A 49 8.65 -4.18 -13.89
CA LYS A 49 9.36 -5.45 -13.66
C LYS A 49 9.61 -5.75 -12.18
N LEU A 50 9.26 -4.85 -11.26
CA LEU A 50 9.47 -5.06 -9.83
C LEU A 50 8.64 -6.25 -9.34
N GLN A 51 9.32 -7.20 -8.70
CA GLN A 51 8.71 -8.43 -8.18
C GLN A 51 8.91 -8.57 -6.67
N ILE A 52 10.04 -8.07 -6.15
CA ILE A 52 10.48 -8.36 -4.79
C ILE A 52 10.80 -7.06 -4.06
N LEU A 53 10.07 -6.82 -2.99
CA LEU A 53 10.35 -5.85 -1.95
C LEU A 53 11.05 -6.54 -0.76
N PRO A 54 11.65 -5.79 0.20
CA PRO A 54 12.09 -6.35 1.47
C PRO A 54 10.97 -7.15 2.14
N ASN A 55 11.27 -8.34 2.66
CA ASN A 55 10.24 -9.22 3.22
C ASN A 55 9.52 -8.62 4.44
N ASN A 56 10.25 -7.83 5.23
CA ASN A 56 9.70 -7.14 6.40
C ASN A 56 10.02 -5.66 6.32
N LEU A 57 9.01 -4.83 6.48
CA LEU A 57 9.15 -3.38 6.53
C LEU A 57 9.13 -2.90 7.97
N ARG A 58 10.20 -2.21 8.38
CA ARG A 58 10.35 -1.56 9.69
C ARG A 58 10.76 -0.09 9.51
N LEU A 59 10.06 0.63 8.67
CA LEU A 59 10.33 2.01 8.27
C LEU A 59 9.57 2.96 9.20
N LYS A 60 10.15 3.27 10.35
CA LYS A 60 9.48 3.99 11.46
C LYS A 60 8.94 5.36 11.08
N SER A 61 9.66 6.08 10.20
CA SER A 61 9.31 7.43 9.78
C SER A 61 8.54 7.50 8.45
N LEU A 62 8.27 6.35 7.80
CA LEU A 62 7.65 6.35 6.48
C LEU A 62 6.23 6.94 6.55
N GLU A 63 5.98 7.96 5.73
CA GLU A 63 4.71 8.67 5.63
C GLU A 63 3.97 8.36 4.31
N GLU A 64 4.74 8.22 3.21
CA GLU A 64 4.20 7.93 1.88
C GLU A 64 4.91 6.73 1.25
N PHE A 65 4.13 5.76 0.76
CA PHE A 65 4.64 4.61 0.01
C PHE A 65 3.85 4.41 -1.28
N LEU A 66 4.48 4.74 -2.42
CA LEU A 66 3.83 4.79 -3.72
C LEU A 66 4.37 3.67 -4.64
N LEU A 67 3.50 2.73 -4.99
CA LEU A 67 3.78 1.52 -5.76
C LEU A 67 2.84 1.38 -6.98
N MET A 68 2.31 2.49 -7.47
CA MET A 68 1.39 2.51 -8.61
C MET A 68 2.04 1.81 -9.82
N ASP A 69 1.25 1.02 -10.54
CA ASP A 69 1.67 0.33 -11.78
C ASP A 69 2.89 -0.61 -11.64
N CYS A 70 3.14 -1.14 -10.44
CA CYS A 70 4.10 -2.22 -10.24
C CYS A 70 3.46 -3.57 -10.63
N LEU A 71 3.29 -3.80 -11.93
CA LEU A 71 2.47 -4.87 -12.50
C LEU A 71 2.88 -6.29 -12.08
N ARG A 72 4.16 -6.51 -11.77
CA ARG A 72 4.71 -7.84 -11.39
C ARG A 72 4.90 -8.00 -9.89
N LEU A 73 4.58 -7.00 -9.08
CA LEU A 73 4.65 -7.09 -7.63
C LEU A 73 3.42 -7.83 -7.11
N GLU A 74 3.56 -9.13 -6.83
CA GLU A 74 2.44 -10.00 -6.44
C GLU A 74 2.22 -10.06 -4.92
N LYS A 75 3.26 -9.79 -4.14
CA LYS A 75 3.21 -9.85 -2.67
C LYS A 75 3.59 -8.53 -2.04
N PHE A 76 2.75 -8.06 -1.12
CA PHE A 76 3.10 -6.93 -0.26
C PHE A 76 3.83 -7.46 0.99
N PRO A 77 4.91 -6.78 1.44
CA PRO A 77 5.70 -7.22 2.58
C PRO A 77 4.94 -7.24 3.90
N ASN A 78 5.44 -8.01 4.87
CA ASN A 78 4.98 -7.90 6.25
C ASN A 78 5.34 -6.53 6.84
N ILE A 79 4.45 -6.00 7.64
CA ILE A 79 4.53 -4.67 8.24
C ILE A 79 4.87 -4.81 9.72
N HIS A 80 5.98 -4.20 10.13
CA HIS A 80 6.37 -4.20 11.54
C HIS A 80 5.48 -3.24 12.35
N PRO A 81 5.13 -3.56 13.61
CA PRO A 81 4.29 -2.71 14.47
C PRO A 81 4.81 -1.29 14.74
N GLU A 82 6.10 -1.04 14.49
CA GLU A 82 6.70 0.30 14.63
C GLU A 82 6.39 1.24 13.44
N MET A 83 5.81 0.75 12.34
CA MET A 83 5.42 1.57 11.19
C MET A 83 4.14 2.37 11.47
N LYS A 84 4.20 3.32 12.40
CA LYS A 84 3.05 4.09 12.88
C LYS A 84 2.91 5.46 12.21
N CYS A 85 3.74 5.78 11.21
CA CYS A 85 3.72 7.09 10.56
C CYS A 85 3.13 7.06 9.14
N LEU A 86 2.92 5.87 8.54
CA LEU A 86 2.45 5.75 7.16
C LEU A 86 1.01 6.26 7.04
N LYS A 87 0.83 7.30 6.22
CA LYS A 87 -0.45 8.00 5.97
C LYS A 87 -1.04 7.65 4.62
N ASP A 88 -0.17 7.41 3.62
CA ASP A 88 -0.57 7.17 2.24
C ASP A 88 0.11 5.91 1.70
N LEU A 89 -0.69 4.91 1.36
CA LEU A 89 -0.26 3.68 0.70
C LEU A 89 -1.00 3.54 -0.64
N ASN A 90 -0.27 3.76 -1.73
CA ASN A 90 -0.83 3.66 -3.06
C ASN A 90 -0.27 2.45 -3.82
N LEU A 91 -1.14 1.49 -4.09
CA LEU A 91 -0.89 0.23 -4.81
C LEU A 91 -1.67 0.15 -6.13
N CYS A 92 -2.30 1.26 -6.56
CA CYS A 92 -3.14 1.29 -7.76
C CYS A 92 -2.44 0.63 -8.95
N GLY A 93 -3.14 -0.24 -9.67
CA GLY A 93 -2.60 -0.93 -10.85
C GLY A 93 -1.50 -1.96 -10.56
N SER A 94 -1.15 -2.21 -9.30
CA SER A 94 -0.12 -3.20 -8.97
C SER A 94 -0.61 -4.65 -9.14
N GLY A 95 0.35 -5.59 -9.26
CA GLY A 95 0.10 -7.03 -9.40
C GLY A 95 -0.30 -7.74 -8.11
N ILE A 96 -0.48 -7.00 -7.00
CA ILE A 96 -0.73 -7.55 -5.66
C ILE A 96 -1.93 -8.49 -5.66
N ARG A 97 -1.73 -9.70 -5.07
CA ARG A 97 -2.75 -10.73 -4.93
C ARG A 97 -3.45 -10.70 -3.58
N GLU A 98 -2.74 -10.23 -2.54
CA GLU A 98 -3.24 -10.14 -1.17
C GLU A 98 -2.46 -9.09 -0.38
N LEU A 99 -3.09 -8.52 0.63
CA LEU A 99 -2.44 -7.70 1.63
C LEU A 99 -2.23 -8.54 2.91
N PRO A 100 -1.09 -8.35 3.62
CA PRO A 100 -0.84 -9.12 4.84
C PRO A 100 -1.79 -8.69 5.97
N SER A 101 -2.12 -9.61 6.89
CA SER A 101 -2.88 -9.29 8.09
C SER A 101 -2.20 -8.24 8.99
N SER A 102 -0.87 -8.08 8.84
CA SER A 102 -0.10 -7.02 9.50
C SER A 102 -0.44 -5.60 9.02
N ILE A 103 -1.30 -5.44 7.99
CA ILE A 103 -1.81 -4.12 7.55
C ILE A 103 -2.40 -3.31 8.72
N LYS A 104 -3.00 -3.97 9.69
CA LYS A 104 -3.53 -3.36 10.93
C LYS A 104 -2.50 -2.59 11.74
N CYS A 105 -1.20 -2.83 11.53
CA CYS A 105 -0.12 -2.10 12.21
C CYS A 105 0.03 -0.66 11.70
N LEU A 106 -0.55 -0.33 10.54
CA LEU A 106 -0.51 1.00 9.95
C LEU A 106 -1.56 1.93 10.59
N THR A 107 -1.44 2.16 11.88
CA THR A 107 -2.46 2.88 12.67
C THR A 107 -2.64 4.35 12.28
N ALA A 108 -1.70 4.96 11.56
CA ALA A 108 -1.80 6.33 11.03
C ALA A 108 -2.34 6.38 9.59
N LEU A 109 -2.65 5.23 8.96
CA LEU A 109 -3.04 5.18 7.55
C LEU A 109 -4.35 5.94 7.32
N ARG A 110 -4.31 6.89 6.38
CA ARG A 110 -5.44 7.73 5.97
C ARG A 110 -5.97 7.37 4.58
N PHE A 111 -5.05 7.01 3.69
CA PHE A 111 -5.39 6.67 2.30
C PHE A 111 -4.80 5.32 1.92
N LEU A 112 -5.65 4.42 1.46
CA LEU A 112 -5.28 3.14 0.88
C LEU A 112 -5.90 3.03 -0.51
N ASP A 113 -5.06 3.02 -1.53
CA ASP A 113 -5.50 2.85 -2.90
C ASP A 113 -5.03 1.49 -3.44
N VAL A 114 -5.98 0.60 -3.70
CA VAL A 114 -5.79 -0.70 -4.35
C VAL A 114 -6.64 -0.81 -5.62
N LYS A 115 -7.09 0.34 -6.16
CA LYS A 115 -7.78 0.43 -7.43
C LYS A 115 -6.98 -0.27 -8.52
N ASP A 116 -7.64 -0.87 -9.49
CA ASP A 116 -7.03 -1.56 -10.62
C ASP A 116 -6.05 -2.70 -10.27
N CYS A 117 -5.97 -3.12 -9.01
CA CYS A 117 -5.27 -4.34 -8.61
C CYS A 117 -6.07 -5.57 -9.06
N LYS A 118 -5.95 -5.92 -10.35
CA LYS A 118 -6.77 -6.97 -11.00
C LYS A 118 -6.60 -8.35 -10.35
N ASN A 119 -5.44 -8.60 -9.76
CA ASN A 119 -5.09 -9.88 -9.14
C ASN A 119 -5.46 -9.95 -7.65
N LEU A 120 -5.86 -8.84 -7.04
CA LEU A 120 -6.22 -8.79 -5.62
C LEU A 120 -7.43 -9.70 -5.37
N ARG A 121 -7.28 -10.68 -4.49
CA ARG A 121 -8.31 -11.69 -4.22
C ARG A 121 -9.34 -11.22 -3.20
N TYR A 122 -8.85 -10.65 -2.10
CA TYR A 122 -9.66 -10.14 -0.99
C TYR A 122 -8.88 -9.07 -0.22
N LEU A 123 -9.59 -8.28 0.55
CA LEU A 123 -8.99 -7.44 1.58
C LEU A 123 -8.94 -8.22 2.90
N PRO A 124 -7.86 -8.09 3.70
CA PRO A 124 -7.80 -8.77 5.00
C PRO A 124 -8.86 -8.22 5.95
N ASP A 125 -9.44 -9.10 6.78
CA ASP A 125 -10.45 -8.71 7.78
C ASP A 125 -9.92 -7.63 8.75
N ASP A 126 -8.61 -7.60 8.97
CA ASP A 126 -7.97 -6.59 9.83
C ASP A 126 -8.01 -5.15 9.27
N ILE A 127 -8.54 -4.92 8.05
CA ILE A 127 -8.63 -3.59 7.44
C ILE A 127 -9.51 -2.63 8.28
N TYR A 128 -10.56 -3.15 8.92
CA TYR A 128 -11.45 -2.32 9.77
C TYR A 128 -10.76 -1.79 11.04
N LYS A 129 -9.59 -2.31 11.40
CA LYS A 129 -8.79 -1.81 12.53
C LYS A 129 -8.05 -0.52 12.23
N LEU A 130 -8.06 -0.07 10.98
CA LEU A 130 -7.44 1.18 10.54
C LEU A 130 -8.37 2.37 10.84
N GLN A 131 -8.41 2.80 12.09
CA GLN A 131 -9.36 3.79 12.61
C GLN A 131 -9.22 5.19 11.98
N LEU A 132 -8.05 5.53 11.42
CA LEU A 132 -7.81 6.82 10.77
C LEU A 132 -7.99 6.78 9.24
N LEU A 133 -8.43 5.64 8.69
CA LEU A 133 -8.63 5.49 7.25
C LEU A 133 -9.84 6.33 6.80
N ILE A 134 -9.59 7.33 5.95
CA ILE A 134 -10.60 8.24 5.40
C ILE A 134 -10.81 8.07 3.89
N GLY A 135 -9.89 7.39 3.21
CA GLY A 135 -9.99 7.08 1.79
C GLY A 135 -9.57 5.64 1.51
N LEU A 136 -10.49 4.85 0.93
CA LEU A 136 -10.23 3.50 0.47
C LEU A 136 -10.73 3.35 -0.96
N SER A 137 -9.80 3.15 -1.91
CA SER A 137 -10.13 2.86 -3.31
C SER A 137 -9.92 1.38 -3.56
N ILE A 138 -10.95 0.66 -4.00
CA ILE A 138 -10.91 -0.78 -4.28
C ILE A 138 -11.38 -1.08 -5.70
N PRO A 139 -10.95 -2.23 -6.30
CA PRO A 139 -11.42 -2.63 -7.61
C PRO A 139 -12.94 -2.86 -7.61
N THR A 140 -13.65 -2.30 -8.59
CA THR A 140 -15.12 -2.38 -8.70
C THR A 140 -15.63 -3.83 -8.68
N ALA A 141 -14.89 -4.75 -9.31
CA ALA A 141 -15.25 -6.18 -9.35
C ALA A 141 -15.24 -6.85 -7.96
N LYS A 142 -14.60 -6.24 -6.96
CA LYS A 142 -14.47 -6.78 -5.58
C LYS A 142 -15.50 -6.20 -4.61
N LEU A 143 -16.22 -5.17 -5.00
CA LEU A 143 -17.24 -4.51 -4.17
C LEU A 143 -18.27 -5.46 -3.58
N ARG A 144 -18.73 -6.43 -4.38
CA ARG A 144 -19.77 -7.39 -3.94
C ARG A 144 -19.31 -8.32 -2.80
N GLN A 145 -18.01 -8.55 -2.67
CA GLN A 145 -17.43 -9.43 -1.63
C GLN A 145 -17.08 -8.66 -0.35
N THR A 146 -17.03 -7.34 -0.42
CA THR A 146 -16.63 -6.46 0.69
C THR A 146 -17.80 -5.71 1.30
N CYS A 147 -19.02 -5.78 0.71
CA CYS A 147 -20.19 -5.05 1.23
C CYS A 147 -20.51 -5.38 2.69
N ASP A 148 -20.36 -6.64 3.10
CA ASP A 148 -20.62 -7.06 4.49
C ASP A 148 -19.62 -6.45 5.50
N TYR A 149 -18.43 -6.02 5.02
CA TYR A 149 -17.41 -5.38 5.85
C TYR A 149 -17.49 -3.85 5.82
N LEU A 150 -18.16 -3.27 4.81
CA LEU A 150 -18.22 -1.82 4.62
C LEU A 150 -19.24 -1.13 5.53
N ASP A 151 -20.20 -1.86 6.09
CA ASP A 151 -21.14 -1.32 7.07
C ASP A 151 -20.45 -0.78 8.31
N GLY A 152 -19.26 -1.31 8.65
CA GLY A 152 -18.41 -0.76 9.72
C GLY A 152 -17.70 0.55 9.38
N PHE A 153 -17.53 0.88 8.09
CA PHE A 153 -16.89 2.12 7.62
C PHE A 153 -17.87 3.27 7.41
N SER A 154 -19.17 3.00 7.37
CA SER A 154 -20.20 4.04 7.11
C SER A 154 -20.21 5.17 8.15
N SER A 155 -19.58 4.97 9.29
CA SER A 155 -19.51 5.96 10.38
C SER A 155 -18.33 6.95 10.25
N TYR A 156 -17.28 6.67 9.46
CA TYR A 156 -16.02 7.39 9.60
C TYR A 156 -15.32 7.85 8.30
N GLY A 157 -15.81 7.57 7.09
CA GLY A 157 -15.03 7.99 5.95
C GLY A 157 -15.67 7.86 4.57
N PHE A 158 -15.19 8.66 3.65
CA PHE A 158 -15.51 8.62 2.23
C PHE A 158 -14.91 7.36 1.59
N LEU A 159 -15.76 6.44 1.20
CA LEU A 159 -15.38 5.39 0.26
C LEU A 159 -15.34 6.00 -1.14
N MET A 160 -14.16 6.27 -1.69
CA MET A 160 -14.01 6.61 -3.09
C MET A 160 -14.05 5.33 -3.92
N LEU A 161 -15.25 4.92 -4.30
CA LEU A 161 -15.44 3.86 -5.26
C LEU A 161 -15.29 4.45 -6.66
N ASP A 162 -14.60 3.74 -7.54
CA ASP A 162 -14.51 4.08 -8.95
C ASP A 162 -15.91 4.32 -9.51
N SER A 163 -16.19 5.56 -9.94
CA SER A 163 -17.39 6.00 -10.69
C SER A 163 -18.79 5.65 -10.14
N VAL A 164 -18.93 5.17 -8.91
CA VAL A 164 -20.23 4.98 -8.28
C VAL A 164 -20.37 5.96 -7.12
N SER A 165 -21.02 7.09 -7.40
CA SER A 165 -21.50 8.00 -6.37
C SER A 165 -22.57 7.28 -5.56
N PHE A 166 -22.26 6.78 -4.38
CA PHE A 166 -23.28 6.41 -3.42
C PHE A 166 -23.99 7.69 -2.97
N LYS A 167 -25.11 8.00 -3.59
CA LYS A 167 -26.10 8.92 -2.99
C LYS A 167 -26.52 8.25 -1.69
N GLY A 168 -26.03 8.77 -0.58
CA GLY A 168 -26.41 8.33 0.74
C GLY A 168 -27.92 8.27 0.85
N ASN A 169 -28.45 7.12 1.17
CA ASN A 169 -29.83 6.95 1.52
C ASN A 169 -30.04 7.69 2.86
N LYS A 170 -30.54 8.93 2.76
CA LYS A 170 -31.07 9.66 3.92
C LYS A 170 -32.35 8.96 4.35
N ASN A 171 -32.24 7.99 5.23
CA ASN A 171 -33.34 7.54 6.08
C ASN A 171 -32.76 6.77 7.25
N ILE A 172 -32.30 7.51 8.25
CA ILE A 172 -32.26 7.03 9.62
C ILE A 172 -33.00 8.11 10.43
N VAL A 173 -34.23 7.79 10.74
CA VAL A 173 -34.99 8.43 11.82
C VAL A 173 -34.56 7.79 13.13
#